data_e1b2a2f579926556d372a7f911838c6d
#
_entry.id   e1b2a2f579926556d372a7f911838c6d
#
_cell.length_a   1.000
_cell.length_b   1.000
_cell.length_c   1.000
_cell.angle_alpha   90.00
_cell.angle_beta   90.00
_cell.angle_gamma   90.00
#
_symmetry.space_group_name_H-M   'P 1'
#
loop_
_entity.id
_entity.type
_entity.pdbx_description
1 polymer ?
#
loop_
_entity_poly.entity_id
_entity_poly.type
_entity_poly.pdbx_seq_one_letter_code
_entity_poly.pdbx_strand_id
1 'polypeptide(L)'
;MTSLLVTGYKSFELGIFKDKDPKVTIIKKAIKRDFKRFLDDGVDWMIFTGNLGFEFWALEVAKELQKEYPLKLATLFPFETHGQNWNEANQTKLAAFKQVDFVKYSFPAYQSPAQFKHFNQFLIDNTDQAYLFYEPENETNLKYFYGMMLEARGYPVSRLTFDDLNEVMSE
;
A
#
# COMPACT_ATOMS: atom_id res chain seq x y z
N MET A 1 0.40 -20.17 1.01
CA MET A 1 0.82 -18.78 1.20
C MET A 1 0.01 -17.88 0.29
N THR A 2 -0.70 -16.92 0.86
CA THR A 2 -1.56 -15.99 0.10
C THR A 2 -1.12 -14.57 0.38
N SER A 3 -0.67 -13.87 -0.65
CA SER A 3 -0.13 -12.52 -0.52
C SER A 3 -1.07 -11.46 -1.11
N LEU A 4 -1.18 -10.34 -0.39
CA LEU A 4 -1.96 -9.17 -0.77
C LEU A 4 -1.02 -8.00 -1.03
N LEU A 5 -1.04 -7.47 -2.25
CA LEU A 5 -0.33 -6.24 -2.58
C LEU A 5 -1.16 -5.06 -2.10
N VAL A 6 -0.55 -4.15 -1.34
CA VAL A 6 -1.23 -2.99 -0.77
C VAL A 6 -0.60 -1.72 -1.29
N THR A 7 -1.39 -0.85 -1.92
CA THR A 7 -0.92 0.45 -2.40
C THR A 7 -2.09 1.43 -2.48
N GLY A 8 -1.83 2.70 -2.78
CA GLY A 8 -2.88 3.69 -2.84
C GLY A 8 -2.35 5.12 -2.96
N TYR A 9 -3.25 6.06 -2.81
CA TYR A 9 -2.94 7.49 -2.87
C TYR A 9 -1.85 7.90 -1.89
N LYS A 10 -0.99 8.81 -2.32
CA LYS A 10 -0.05 9.48 -1.44
C LYS A 10 -0.78 10.56 -0.63
N SER A 11 -0.21 10.94 0.50
CA SER A 11 -0.83 11.92 1.41
C SER A 11 -1.23 13.21 0.71
N PHE A 12 -0.33 13.78 -0.09
CA PHE A 12 -0.60 15.05 -0.78
C PHE A 12 -1.70 14.92 -1.82
N GLU A 13 -1.88 13.74 -2.41
CA GLU A 13 -2.93 13.49 -3.40
C GLU A 13 -4.33 13.51 -2.76
N LEU A 14 -4.39 13.33 -1.45
CA LEU A 14 -5.63 13.39 -0.66
C LEU A 14 -5.80 14.71 0.08
N GLY A 15 -4.84 15.64 -0.07
CA GLY A 15 -4.84 16.89 0.68
C GLY A 15 -4.59 16.69 2.18
N ILE A 16 -3.91 15.61 2.56
CA ILE A 16 -3.60 15.31 3.96
C ILE A 16 -2.11 15.62 4.19
N PHE A 17 -1.85 16.60 5.06
CA PHE A 17 -0.49 17.09 5.32
C PHE A 17 -0.04 16.92 6.77
N LYS A 18 -0.94 16.43 7.64
CA LYS A 18 -0.66 16.23 9.07
C LYS A 18 -1.07 14.83 9.49
N ASP A 19 -0.26 14.21 10.33
CA ASP A 19 -0.55 12.87 10.86
C ASP A 19 -1.83 12.84 11.69
N LYS A 20 -2.20 13.98 12.29
CA LYS A 20 -3.38 14.12 13.14
C LYS A 20 -4.65 14.51 12.37
N ASP A 21 -4.61 14.58 11.04
CA ASP A 21 -5.79 14.88 10.24
C ASP A 21 -6.89 13.84 10.57
N PRO A 22 -8.12 14.28 10.90
CA PRO A 22 -9.22 13.36 11.21
C PRO A 22 -9.50 12.34 10.10
N LYS A 23 -9.22 12.68 8.85
CA LYS A 23 -9.38 11.76 7.71
C LYS A 23 -8.52 10.52 7.86
N VAL A 24 -7.35 10.62 8.46
CA VAL A 24 -6.44 9.48 8.68
C VAL A 24 -7.11 8.43 9.56
N THR A 25 -7.78 8.86 10.62
CA THR A 25 -8.50 7.94 11.53
C THR A 25 -9.58 7.17 10.79
N ILE A 26 -10.34 7.87 9.92
CA ILE A 26 -11.41 7.27 9.12
C ILE A 26 -10.83 6.26 8.13
N ILE A 27 -9.75 6.65 7.44
CA ILE A 27 -9.07 5.77 6.47
C ILE A 27 -8.55 4.52 7.17
N LYS A 28 -7.89 4.66 8.32
CA LYS A 28 -7.40 3.52 9.09
C LYS A 28 -8.52 2.60 9.55
N LYS A 29 -9.66 3.14 9.94
CA LYS A 29 -10.82 2.34 10.33
C LYS A 29 -11.31 1.49 9.16
N ALA A 30 -11.39 2.09 7.97
CA ALA A 30 -11.78 1.37 6.76
C ALA A 30 -10.77 0.28 6.39
N ILE A 31 -9.47 0.60 6.47
CA ILE A 31 -8.40 -0.37 6.20
C ILE A 31 -8.51 -1.55 7.17
N LYS A 32 -8.70 -1.28 8.46
CA LYS A 32 -8.80 -2.34 9.48
C LYS A 32 -9.96 -3.27 9.19
N ARG A 33 -11.12 -2.72 8.81
CA ARG A 33 -12.29 -3.50 8.41
C ARG A 33 -11.95 -4.44 7.24
N ASP A 34 -11.32 -3.88 6.20
CA ASP A 34 -11.00 -4.63 4.99
C ASP A 34 -9.88 -5.64 5.24
N PHE A 35 -8.86 -5.28 6.01
CA PHE A 35 -7.75 -6.19 6.34
C PHE A 35 -8.22 -7.39 7.14
N LYS A 36 -9.13 -7.21 8.09
CA LYS A 36 -9.68 -8.33 8.85
C LYS A 36 -10.40 -9.32 7.93
N ARG A 37 -11.13 -8.80 6.94
CA ARG A 37 -11.80 -9.66 5.95
C ARG A 37 -10.79 -10.46 5.12
N PHE A 38 -9.72 -9.81 4.64
CA PHE A 38 -8.65 -10.51 3.90
C PHE A 38 -7.97 -11.58 4.76
N LEU A 39 -7.69 -11.26 6.02
CA LEU A 39 -7.05 -12.19 6.95
C LEU A 39 -7.96 -13.38 7.26
N ASP A 40 -9.26 -13.16 7.43
CA ASP A 40 -10.24 -14.20 7.65
C ASP A 40 -10.37 -15.11 6.41
N ASP A 41 -10.11 -14.56 5.21
CA ASP A 41 -10.13 -15.30 3.95
C ASP A 41 -8.81 -16.02 3.64
N GLY A 42 -7.81 -15.91 4.53
CA GLY A 42 -6.58 -16.68 4.43
C GLY A 42 -5.34 -15.91 3.96
N VAL A 43 -5.42 -14.59 3.78
CA VAL A 43 -4.22 -13.79 3.49
C VAL A 43 -3.26 -13.88 4.68
N ASP A 44 -2.00 -14.22 4.41
CA ASP A 44 -0.96 -14.37 5.44
C ASP A 44 0.28 -13.53 5.17
N TRP A 45 0.34 -12.84 4.04
CA TRP A 45 1.38 -11.88 3.70
C TRP A 45 0.76 -10.60 3.14
N MET A 46 1.24 -9.45 3.61
CA MET A 46 0.91 -8.15 3.00
C MET A 46 2.19 -7.50 2.49
N ILE A 47 2.14 -7.02 1.25
CA ILE A 47 3.29 -6.51 0.51
C ILE A 47 3.09 -5.02 0.25
N PHE A 48 4.05 -4.21 0.67
CA PHE A 48 4.05 -2.75 0.51
C PHE A 48 5.17 -2.34 -0.45
N THR A 49 5.10 -1.11 -0.95
CA THR A 49 6.13 -0.56 -1.84
C THR A 49 6.93 0.59 -1.21
N GLY A 50 6.55 0.99 0.00
CA GLY A 50 7.30 2.00 0.75
C GLY A 50 6.85 3.43 0.50
N ASN A 51 5.62 3.66 0.08
CA ASN A 51 5.10 5.01 -0.17
C ASN A 51 4.40 5.60 1.06
N LEU A 52 4.51 6.93 1.19
CA LEU A 52 3.78 7.66 2.23
C LEU A 52 2.29 7.72 1.89
N GLY A 53 1.47 8.07 2.89
CA GLY A 53 0.03 8.15 2.73
C GLY A 53 -0.65 6.84 3.01
N PHE A 54 -1.51 6.39 2.09
CA PHE A 54 -2.31 5.18 2.30
C PHE A 54 -1.47 3.97 2.72
N GLU A 55 -0.36 3.72 2.03
CA GLU A 55 0.50 2.57 2.35
C GLU A 55 1.04 2.64 3.78
N PHE A 56 1.46 3.82 4.21
CA PHE A 56 2.00 3.96 5.57
C PHE A 56 0.91 3.73 6.62
N TRP A 57 -0.29 4.29 6.42
CA TRP A 57 -1.41 4.07 7.34
C TRP A 57 -1.81 2.60 7.35
N ALA A 58 -1.80 1.96 6.19
CA ALA A 58 -2.08 0.53 6.05
C ALA A 58 -1.00 -0.31 6.77
N LEU A 59 0.26 0.10 6.69
CA LEU A 59 1.36 -0.56 7.40
C LEU A 59 1.13 -0.52 8.92
N GLU A 60 0.72 0.65 9.43
CA GLU A 60 0.43 0.79 10.86
C GLU A 60 -0.70 -0.13 11.31
N VAL A 61 -1.78 -0.21 10.51
CA VAL A 61 -2.90 -1.10 10.79
C VAL A 61 -2.44 -2.56 10.73
N ALA A 62 -1.65 -2.93 9.73
CA ALA A 62 -1.14 -4.29 9.58
C ALA A 62 -0.27 -4.71 10.76
N LYS A 63 0.61 -3.82 11.24
CA LYS A 63 1.46 -4.10 12.40
C LYS A 63 0.63 -4.31 13.66
N GLU A 64 -0.45 -3.57 13.82
CA GLU A 64 -1.39 -3.77 14.92
C GLU A 64 -2.05 -5.14 14.82
N LEU A 65 -2.50 -5.53 13.62
CA LEU A 65 -3.16 -6.82 13.40
C LEU A 65 -2.22 -8.02 13.54
N GLN A 66 -0.91 -7.84 13.41
CA GLN A 66 0.06 -8.90 13.68
C GLN A 66 -0.02 -9.43 15.10
N LYS A 67 -0.57 -8.64 16.02
CA LYS A 67 -0.76 -9.07 17.43
C LYS A 67 -1.88 -10.10 17.56
N GLU A 68 -2.79 -10.15 16.60
CA GLU A 68 -3.96 -11.04 16.62
C GLU A 68 -3.94 -12.14 15.57
N TYR A 69 -3.18 -11.96 14.49
CA TYR A 69 -3.16 -12.85 13.32
C TYR A 69 -1.74 -13.29 12.98
N PRO A 70 -1.57 -14.51 12.42
CA PRO A 70 -0.26 -14.97 11.94
C PRO A 70 0.09 -14.31 10.60
N LEU A 71 0.23 -12.99 10.60
CA LEU A 71 0.47 -12.16 9.43
C LEU A 71 1.93 -11.78 9.33
N LYS A 72 2.51 -11.90 8.13
CA LYS A 72 3.85 -11.40 7.82
C LYS A 72 3.78 -10.23 6.86
N LEU A 73 4.74 -9.32 6.98
CA LEU A 73 4.81 -8.11 6.19
C LEU A 73 6.11 -8.06 5.39
N ALA A 74 6.02 -7.54 4.18
CA ALA A 74 7.19 -7.30 3.34
C ALA A 74 7.08 -5.92 2.70
N THR A 75 8.24 -5.29 2.48
CA THR A 75 8.33 -4.08 1.68
C THR A 75 9.27 -4.33 0.51
N LEU A 76 8.76 -4.14 -0.70
CA LEU A 76 9.52 -4.25 -1.94
C LEU A 76 9.68 -2.84 -2.48
N PHE A 77 10.87 -2.26 -2.32
CA PHE A 77 11.16 -0.91 -2.79
C PHE A 77 11.59 -0.93 -4.24
N PRO A 78 11.23 0.10 -5.04
CA PRO A 78 11.73 0.19 -6.41
C PRO A 78 13.23 0.44 -6.46
N PHE A 79 13.77 1.24 -5.52
CA PHE A 79 15.17 1.67 -5.52
C PHE A 79 15.79 1.59 -4.12
N GLU A 80 17.09 1.30 -4.07
CA GLU A 80 17.84 1.39 -2.80
C GLU A 80 17.86 2.83 -2.28
N THR A 81 17.79 3.82 -3.19
CA THR A 81 17.76 5.24 -2.86
C THR A 81 16.37 5.76 -2.54
N HIS A 82 15.35 4.91 -2.53
CA HIS A 82 13.96 5.32 -2.27
C HIS A 82 13.85 6.10 -0.96
N GLY A 83 13.30 7.31 -1.05
CA GLY A 83 13.06 8.16 0.12
C GLY A 83 14.29 8.81 0.71
N GLN A 84 15.48 8.68 0.10
CA GLN A 84 16.74 9.21 0.66
C GLN A 84 16.71 10.72 0.93
N ASN A 85 15.91 11.47 0.20
CA ASN A 85 15.81 12.93 0.32
C ASN A 85 14.60 13.40 1.14
N TRP A 86 13.88 12.47 1.77
CA TRP A 86 12.73 12.82 2.59
C TRP A 86 13.18 13.54 3.87
N ASN A 87 12.31 14.40 4.43
CA ASN A 87 12.59 15.08 5.69
C ASN A 87 12.66 14.09 6.86
N GLU A 88 13.08 14.56 8.04
CA GLU A 88 13.29 13.73 9.21
C GLU A 88 12.05 12.95 9.62
N ALA A 89 10.88 13.58 9.63
CA ALA A 89 9.63 12.93 9.99
C ALA A 89 9.30 11.78 9.04
N ASN A 90 9.52 11.98 7.74
CA ASN A 90 9.27 10.96 6.73
C ASN A 90 10.35 9.88 6.70
N GLN A 91 11.58 10.20 7.13
CA GLN A 91 12.63 9.17 7.30
C GLN A 91 12.23 8.19 8.40
N THR A 92 11.55 8.64 9.44
CA THR A 92 11.02 7.75 10.48
C THR A 92 9.98 6.77 9.91
N LYS A 93 9.13 7.26 9.02
CA LYS A 93 8.14 6.42 8.32
C LYS A 93 8.81 5.43 7.37
N LEU A 94 9.85 5.88 6.67
CA LEU A 94 10.64 5.01 5.80
C LEU A 94 11.27 3.86 6.61
N ALA A 95 11.82 4.19 7.79
CA ALA A 95 12.39 3.18 8.68
C ALA A 95 11.36 2.15 9.11
N ALA A 96 10.11 2.56 9.34
CA ALA A 96 9.02 1.64 9.68
C ALA A 96 8.76 0.63 8.57
N PHE A 97 8.83 1.05 7.31
CA PHE A 97 8.73 0.13 6.15
C PHE A 97 9.88 -0.86 6.09
N LYS A 98 11.03 -0.53 6.66
CA LYS A 98 12.19 -1.43 6.69
C LYS A 98 12.19 -2.37 7.90
N GLN A 99 11.33 -2.10 8.88
CA GLN A 99 11.18 -2.91 10.09
C GLN A 99 10.04 -3.91 9.93
N VAL A 100 10.15 -4.75 8.93
CA VAL A 100 9.17 -5.77 8.57
C VAL A 100 9.89 -7.10 8.35
N ASP A 101 9.11 -8.17 8.10
CA ASP A 101 9.67 -9.53 8.00
C ASP A 101 10.58 -9.73 6.79
N PHE A 102 10.33 -9.00 5.68
CA PHE A 102 11.15 -9.13 4.47
C PHE A 102 11.24 -7.78 3.76
N VAL A 103 12.45 -7.43 3.29
CA VAL A 103 12.72 -6.20 2.54
C VAL A 103 13.55 -6.54 1.30
N LYS A 104 13.16 -5.98 0.16
CA LYS A 104 13.88 -6.14 -1.11
C LYS A 104 13.88 -4.84 -1.89
N TYR A 105 14.95 -4.62 -2.66
CA TYR A 105 15.10 -3.47 -3.57
C TYR A 105 15.26 -4.01 -4.99
N SER A 106 14.53 -3.43 -5.95
CA SER A 106 14.57 -3.88 -7.34
C SER A 106 15.75 -3.32 -8.12
N PHE A 107 16.11 -2.06 -7.87
CA PHE A 107 17.19 -1.38 -8.58
C PHE A 107 18.04 -0.55 -7.61
N PRO A 108 19.33 -0.32 -7.93
CA PRO A 108 20.17 0.54 -7.10
C PRO A 108 19.66 1.99 -7.04
N ALA A 109 19.28 2.56 -8.19
CA ALA A 109 18.83 3.96 -8.28
C ALA A 109 17.98 4.15 -9.52
N TYR A 110 17.23 5.26 -9.55
CA TYR A 110 16.41 5.62 -10.71
C TYR A 110 17.28 5.99 -11.91
N GLN A 111 16.96 5.41 -13.08
CA GLN A 111 17.60 5.70 -14.35
C GLN A 111 16.59 6.03 -15.45
N SER A 112 15.43 5.39 -15.46
CA SER A 112 14.42 5.62 -16.49
C SER A 112 13.02 5.21 -16.01
N PRO A 113 11.96 5.76 -16.65
CA PRO A 113 10.57 5.39 -16.33
C PRO A 113 10.28 3.89 -16.54
N ALA A 114 11.01 3.23 -17.44
CA ALA A 114 10.83 1.81 -17.71
C ALA A 114 11.03 0.94 -16.47
N GLN A 115 11.84 1.39 -15.51
CA GLN A 115 12.07 0.68 -14.25
C GLN A 115 10.78 0.52 -13.45
N PHE A 116 9.92 1.54 -13.45
CA PHE A 116 8.64 1.44 -12.74
C PHE A 116 7.72 0.40 -13.37
N LYS A 117 7.72 0.28 -14.69
CA LYS A 117 6.94 -0.74 -15.38
C LYS A 117 7.42 -2.14 -15.00
N HIS A 118 8.73 -2.36 -14.98
CA HIS A 118 9.32 -3.63 -14.56
C HIS A 118 9.02 -3.93 -13.10
N PHE A 119 9.13 -2.93 -12.24
CA PHE A 119 8.84 -3.06 -10.82
C PHE A 119 7.37 -3.43 -10.59
N ASN A 120 6.45 -2.73 -11.24
CA ASN A 120 5.02 -2.99 -11.12
C ASN A 120 4.66 -4.40 -11.60
N GLN A 121 5.24 -4.83 -12.71
CA GLN A 121 5.01 -6.17 -13.24
C GLN A 121 5.54 -7.24 -12.27
N PHE A 122 6.72 -7.02 -11.70
CA PHE A 122 7.28 -7.92 -10.69
C PHE A 122 6.34 -8.05 -9.48
N LEU A 123 5.78 -6.95 -9.02
CA LEU A 123 4.82 -6.97 -7.90
C LEU A 123 3.59 -7.80 -8.23
N ILE A 124 3.01 -7.59 -9.41
CA ILE A 124 1.83 -8.34 -9.85
C ILE A 124 2.17 -9.83 -9.98
N ASP A 125 3.30 -10.16 -10.58
CA ASP A 125 3.71 -11.54 -10.80
C ASP A 125 4.00 -12.30 -9.51
N ASN A 126 4.33 -11.59 -8.44
CA ASN A 126 4.74 -12.19 -7.16
C ASN A 126 3.75 -11.99 -6.02
N THR A 127 2.52 -11.55 -6.33
CA THR A 127 1.43 -11.45 -5.35
C THR A 127 0.19 -12.12 -5.91
N ASP A 128 -0.74 -12.51 -5.04
CA ASP A 128 -1.94 -13.23 -5.45
C ASP A 128 -3.11 -12.31 -5.78
N GLN A 129 -3.14 -11.14 -5.19
CA GLN A 129 -4.21 -10.16 -5.37
C GLN A 129 -3.75 -8.79 -4.88
N ALA A 130 -4.52 -7.75 -5.20
CA ALA A 130 -4.22 -6.38 -4.79
C ALA A 130 -5.39 -5.74 -4.06
N TYR A 131 -5.04 -4.85 -3.14
CA TYR A 131 -5.96 -3.96 -2.45
C TYR A 131 -5.38 -2.55 -2.54
N LEU A 132 -6.14 -1.61 -3.11
CA LEU A 132 -5.64 -0.25 -3.27
C LEU A 132 -6.71 0.80 -3.03
N PHE A 133 -6.27 1.94 -2.49
CA PHE A 133 -7.12 3.11 -2.37
C PHE A 133 -6.94 3.96 -3.63
N TYR A 134 -7.88 3.82 -4.55
CA TYR A 134 -7.84 4.53 -5.84
C TYR A 134 -9.24 4.64 -6.44
N GLU A 135 -9.54 5.81 -7.00
CA GLU A 135 -10.77 6.09 -7.73
C GLU A 135 -10.40 6.54 -9.13
N PRO A 136 -10.86 5.87 -10.21
CA PRO A 136 -10.60 6.32 -11.57
C PRO A 136 -11.07 7.74 -11.86
N GLU A 137 -12.11 8.20 -11.18
CA GLU A 137 -12.63 9.56 -11.32
C GLU A 137 -11.77 10.61 -10.64
N ASN A 138 -10.86 10.20 -9.76
CA ASN A 138 -9.86 11.06 -9.11
C ASN A 138 -8.46 10.54 -9.49
N GLU A 139 -8.12 10.70 -10.75
CA GLU A 139 -6.97 10.09 -11.39
C GLU A 139 -5.63 10.66 -10.90
N THR A 140 -4.67 9.75 -10.66
CA THR A 140 -3.27 10.07 -10.38
C THR A 140 -2.39 9.14 -11.21
N ASN A 141 -1.06 9.21 -11.01
CA ASN A 141 -0.13 8.29 -11.67
C ASN A 141 -0.36 6.81 -11.31
N LEU A 142 -1.12 6.54 -10.25
CA LEU A 142 -1.55 5.17 -9.92
C LEU A 142 -2.34 4.51 -11.04
N LYS A 143 -2.91 5.29 -11.96
CA LYS A 143 -3.68 4.76 -13.08
C LYS A 143 -2.88 3.77 -13.91
N TYR A 144 -1.57 3.95 -14.04
CA TYR A 144 -0.72 3.05 -14.82
C TYR A 144 -0.60 1.69 -14.13
N PHE A 145 -0.34 1.68 -12.83
CA PHE A 145 -0.25 0.45 -12.05
C PHE A 145 -1.62 -0.25 -11.99
N TYR A 146 -2.66 0.52 -11.71
CA TYR A 146 -4.03 -0.01 -11.68
C TYR A 146 -4.42 -0.65 -13.01
N GLY A 147 -4.09 0.01 -14.14
CA GLY A 147 -4.32 -0.54 -15.47
C GLY A 147 -3.60 -1.87 -15.69
N MET A 148 -2.35 -1.97 -15.24
CA MET A 148 -1.59 -3.22 -15.33
C MET A 148 -2.22 -4.34 -14.50
N MET A 149 -2.72 -4.01 -13.31
CA MET A 149 -3.44 -4.98 -12.45
C MET A 149 -4.69 -5.52 -13.14
N LEU A 150 -5.46 -4.63 -13.79
CA LEU A 150 -6.69 -5.02 -14.48
C LEU A 150 -6.42 -5.87 -15.72
N GLU A 151 -5.30 -5.66 -16.38
CA GLU A 151 -4.89 -6.45 -17.54
C GLU A 151 -4.32 -7.82 -17.16
N ALA A 152 -3.89 -7.99 -15.92
CA ALA A 152 -3.32 -9.24 -15.45
C ALA A 152 -4.40 -10.30 -15.32
N ARG A 153 -4.24 -11.40 -16.05
CA ARG A 153 -5.24 -12.46 -16.12
C ARG A 153 -5.39 -13.18 -14.78
N GLY A 154 -6.65 -13.23 -14.28
CA GLY A 154 -6.93 -13.94 -13.03
C GLY A 154 -6.38 -13.27 -11.78
N TYR A 155 -6.09 -11.97 -11.84
CA TYR A 155 -5.55 -11.22 -10.71
C TYR A 155 -6.65 -10.39 -10.07
N PRO A 156 -7.15 -10.79 -8.88
CA PRO A 156 -8.22 -10.04 -8.21
C PRO A 156 -7.73 -8.68 -7.72
N VAL A 157 -8.54 -7.65 -7.95
CA VAL A 157 -8.25 -6.28 -7.52
C VAL A 157 -9.42 -5.76 -6.70
N SER A 158 -9.17 -5.40 -5.46
CA SER A 158 -10.15 -4.78 -4.56
C SER A 158 -9.76 -3.33 -4.32
N ARG A 159 -10.76 -2.44 -4.33
CA ARG A 159 -10.50 -1.01 -4.10
C ARG A 159 -11.18 -0.53 -2.83
N LEU A 160 -10.45 0.31 -2.08
CA LEU A 160 -11.07 1.18 -1.09
C LEU A 160 -11.52 2.42 -1.85
N THR A 161 -12.77 2.83 -1.69
CA THR A 161 -13.37 3.96 -2.39
C THR A 161 -13.78 5.05 -1.42
N PHE A 162 -14.07 6.25 -1.93
CA PHE A 162 -14.59 7.33 -1.09
C PHE A 162 -15.96 6.97 -0.49
N ASP A 163 -16.76 6.20 -1.22
CA ASP A 163 -18.04 5.71 -0.70
C ASP A 163 -17.83 4.79 0.51
N ASP A 164 -16.80 3.95 0.48
CA ASP A 164 -16.46 3.09 1.62
C ASP A 164 -16.11 3.93 2.86
N LEU A 165 -15.43 5.05 2.67
CA LEU A 165 -15.09 5.96 3.77
C LEU A 165 -16.36 6.58 4.37
N ASN A 166 -17.32 6.94 3.52
CA ASN A 166 -18.60 7.48 3.98
C ASN A 166 -19.39 6.45 4.79
N GLU A 167 -19.36 5.19 4.38
CA GLU A 167 -19.99 4.10 5.14
C GLU A 167 -19.36 3.94 6.52
N VAL A 168 -18.04 3.99 6.60
CA VAL A 168 -17.29 3.86 7.85
C VAL A 168 -17.60 5.03 8.80
N MET A 169 -17.78 6.24 8.24
CA MET A 169 -18.14 7.41 9.03
C MET A 169 -19.54 7.31 9.66
N SER A 170 -20.44 6.56 9.02
CA SER A 170 -21.83 6.41 9.46
C SER A 170 -22.00 5.36 10.56
N GLU A 171 -20.96 4.58 10.82
CA GLU A 171 -21.00 3.52 11.84
C GLU A 171 -20.83 4.04 13.27
#